data_3f7b5d4c3b749fd1862d55ba0b0d8c3c
#
_entry.id   3f7b5d4c3b749fd1862d55ba0b0d8c3c
#
_cell.length_a   1.000
_cell.length_b   1.000
_cell.length_c   1.000
_cell.angle_alpha   90.00
_cell.angle_beta   90.00
_cell.angle_gamma   90.00
#
_symmetry.space_group_name_H-M   'P 1'
#
loop_
_entity.id
_entity.type
_entity.pdbx_description
1 polymer ?
#
loop_
_entity_poly.entity_id
_entity_poly.type
_entity_poly.pdbx_seq_one_letter_code
_entity_poly.pdbx_strand_id
1 'polypeptide(L)'
;MDAQTSEQYTAACHTAQQTRQLINQLQSEVDDGNTPSAAQLLSLRELDRQLAFDYDPTSLDSAANAQCAALSRQIRSLHKSVDALASTQAPKVIVPVYYKEQELLETTTNLPVYLEKGDKMMLSIEMEKAADVRIYNANSYKLLKSYTGRTRITDSVKIAFNAIYLIQIVPKGRQFANIQVGYRTPNISRLSGTKQVSETKEEAKKGDFLAYSIPGIKMVNIFEEPRKFTLRGQIKAAFSGSYRAIVAIQVPQGASDILYSLRISTNEENKSTDGKFCQDMETSYRRIKVLGLPIYESHRGSGLIATLLGENVPVREEDAYINMYVFYNAAQAKKFQDGADITKLNYNVDYSTMGTQSCNGRIPSKGYKTIYLGFLNERMRYNNYVWLEALSAVPTGEYFKPVFTVK
;
A
#
# COMPACT_ATOMS: atom_id res chain seq x y z
N MET A 1 8.64 64.65 10.08
CA MET A 1 8.57 63.17 10.02
C MET A 1 9.69 62.63 10.87
N ASP A 2 9.39 61.82 11.88
CA ASP A 2 10.44 61.19 12.68
C ASP A 2 11.23 60.16 11.87
N ALA A 3 12.36 59.66 12.39
CA ALA A 3 13.25 58.77 11.65
C ALA A 3 12.56 57.46 11.31
N GLN A 4 11.73 56.93 12.18
CA GLN A 4 11.02 55.67 11.97
C GLN A 4 9.96 55.80 10.87
N THR A 5 9.13 56.82 10.91
CA THR A 5 8.14 57.13 9.87
C THR A 5 8.80 57.41 8.51
N SER A 6 9.97 58.03 8.50
CA SER A 6 10.73 58.30 7.27
C SER A 6 11.27 57.02 6.64
N GLU A 7 11.75 56.06 7.43
CA GLU A 7 12.23 54.77 6.97
C GLU A 7 11.06 53.89 6.40
N GLN A 8 9.95 53.85 7.13
CA GLN A 8 8.74 53.15 6.68
C GLN A 8 8.18 53.76 5.38
N TYR A 9 8.16 55.09 5.26
CA TYR A 9 7.74 55.80 4.06
C TYR A 9 8.61 55.45 2.86
N THR A 10 9.94 55.45 3.05
CA THR A 10 10.90 55.09 1.97
C THR A 10 10.75 53.66 1.50
N ALA A 11 10.61 52.72 2.44
CA ALA A 11 10.37 51.30 2.12
C ALA A 11 9.05 51.11 1.37
N ALA A 12 7.96 51.75 1.84
CA ALA A 12 6.67 51.68 1.15
C ALA A 12 6.70 52.32 -0.26
N CYS A 13 7.41 53.41 -0.46
CA CYS A 13 7.61 54.02 -1.77
C CYS A 13 8.34 53.05 -2.73
N HIS A 14 9.40 52.40 -2.25
CA HIS A 14 10.14 51.42 -3.03
C HIS A 14 9.28 50.24 -3.46
N THR A 15 8.52 49.63 -2.50
CA THR A 15 7.61 48.52 -2.78
C THR A 15 6.49 48.96 -3.76
N ALA A 16 5.93 50.15 -3.60
CA ALA A 16 4.93 50.70 -4.51
C ALA A 16 5.45 50.89 -5.94
N GLN A 17 6.72 51.31 -6.09
CA GLN A 17 7.37 51.41 -7.41
C GLN A 17 7.57 50.04 -8.06
N GLN A 18 8.08 49.07 -7.30
CA GLN A 18 8.26 47.70 -7.81
C GLN A 18 6.92 47.06 -8.23
N THR A 19 5.89 47.23 -7.40
CA THR A 19 4.53 46.72 -7.70
C THR A 19 4.00 47.35 -9.01
N ARG A 20 4.15 48.67 -9.16
CA ARG A 20 3.74 49.35 -10.40
C ARG A 20 4.47 48.84 -11.63
N GLN A 21 5.78 48.63 -11.53
CA GLN A 21 6.58 48.13 -12.64
C GLN A 21 6.12 46.75 -13.06
N LEU A 22 5.88 45.86 -12.10
CA LEU A 22 5.39 44.50 -12.39
C LEU A 22 3.98 44.53 -13.00
N ILE A 23 3.04 45.36 -12.46
CA ILE A 23 1.70 45.51 -13.06
C ILE A 23 1.81 45.92 -14.54
N ASN A 24 2.64 46.96 -14.86
CA ASN A 24 2.79 47.45 -16.22
C ASN A 24 3.36 46.38 -17.13
N GLN A 25 4.38 45.61 -16.67
CA GLN A 25 4.94 44.50 -17.43
C GLN A 25 3.88 43.43 -17.74
N LEU A 26 3.17 42.99 -16.72
CA LEU A 26 2.14 41.97 -16.88
C LEU A 26 0.97 42.42 -17.73
N GLN A 27 0.59 43.69 -17.65
CA GLN A 27 -0.45 44.27 -18.50
C GLN A 27 0.01 44.29 -19.96
N SER A 28 1.26 44.66 -20.25
CA SER A 28 1.81 44.60 -21.60
C SER A 28 1.80 43.16 -22.14
N GLU A 29 2.21 42.15 -21.34
CA GLU A 29 2.15 40.75 -21.75
C GLU A 29 0.70 40.33 -22.10
N VAL A 30 -0.26 40.79 -21.32
CA VAL A 30 -1.71 40.50 -21.54
C VAL A 30 -2.21 41.19 -22.80
N ASP A 31 -1.82 42.44 -23.05
CA ASP A 31 -2.21 43.21 -24.22
C ASP A 31 -1.64 42.58 -25.51
N ASP A 32 -0.45 41.96 -25.41
CA ASP A 32 0.17 41.15 -26.46
C ASP A 32 -0.49 39.75 -26.64
N GLY A 33 -1.55 39.45 -25.89
CA GLY A 33 -2.28 38.17 -25.97
C GLY A 33 -1.68 37.03 -25.16
N ASN A 34 -0.66 37.26 -24.36
CA ASN A 34 -0.03 36.28 -23.50
C ASN A 34 -0.77 36.14 -22.16
N THR A 35 -0.63 35.00 -21.54
CA THR A 35 -1.12 34.79 -20.17
C THR A 35 0.07 34.82 -19.22
N PRO A 36 0.07 35.70 -18.19
CA PRO A 36 1.11 35.69 -17.16
C PRO A 36 1.30 34.31 -16.52
N SER A 37 2.53 33.97 -16.18
CA SER A 37 2.85 32.72 -15.50
C SER A 37 2.34 32.74 -14.04
N ALA A 38 2.19 31.55 -13.46
CA ALA A 38 1.86 31.40 -12.03
C ALA A 38 2.88 32.15 -11.13
N ALA A 39 4.17 32.03 -11.45
CA ALA A 39 5.24 32.67 -10.69
C ALA A 39 5.13 34.21 -10.71
N GLN A 40 4.84 34.80 -11.86
CA GLN A 40 4.66 36.26 -11.99
C GLN A 40 3.45 36.77 -11.18
N LEU A 41 2.32 36.06 -11.25
CA LEU A 41 1.13 36.43 -10.48
C LEU A 41 1.34 36.26 -8.96
N LEU A 42 2.09 35.24 -8.54
CA LEU A 42 2.46 35.03 -7.13
C LEU A 42 3.43 36.14 -6.64
N SER A 43 4.42 36.51 -7.46
CA SER A 43 5.32 37.64 -7.15
C SER A 43 4.54 38.95 -7.01
N LEU A 44 3.56 39.18 -7.88
CA LEU A 44 2.67 40.34 -7.79
C LEU A 44 1.88 40.33 -6.47
N ARG A 45 1.35 39.17 -6.04
CA ARG A 45 0.62 39.05 -4.79
C ARG A 45 1.52 39.24 -3.57
N GLU A 46 2.76 38.78 -3.64
CA GLU A 46 3.72 38.99 -2.55
C GLU A 46 4.08 40.47 -2.41
N LEU A 47 4.33 41.18 -3.50
CA LEU A 47 4.53 42.65 -3.46
C LEU A 47 3.29 43.39 -2.92
N ASP A 48 2.10 42.95 -3.34
CA ASP A 48 0.84 43.51 -2.86
C ASP A 48 0.68 43.33 -1.34
N ARG A 49 1.08 42.19 -0.79
CA ARG A 49 1.07 41.94 0.65
C ARG A 49 2.06 42.80 1.41
N GLN A 50 3.18 43.14 0.81
CA GLN A 50 4.19 44.01 1.37
C GLN A 50 3.84 45.50 1.27
N LEU A 51 2.83 45.85 0.48
CA LEU A 51 2.29 47.21 0.34
C LEU A 51 1.46 47.59 1.59
N ALA A 52 2.11 47.76 2.72
CA ALA A 52 1.50 48.26 3.93
C ALA A 52 2.19 49.57 4.36
N PHE A 53 1.41 50.58 4.65
CA PHE A 53 1.92 51.84 5.17
C PHE A 53 0.88 52.46 6.11
N ASP A 54 1.18 52.43 7.42
CA ASP A 54 0.41 53.08 8.46
C ASP A 54 1.21 54.26 9.03
N TYR A 55 0.54 55.39 9.26
CA TYR A 55 1.14 56.55 9.85
C TYR A 55 0.10 57.29 10.71
N ASP A 56 0.59 57.99 11.75
CA ASP A 56 -0.24 58.85 12.56
C ASP A 56 -0.25 60.28 11.99
N PRO A 57 -1.37 60.74 11.41
CA PRO A 57 -1.44 62.06 10.80
C PRO A 57 -1.32 63.19 11.84
N THR A 58 -1.51 62.92 13.13
CA THR A 58 -1.44 63.94 14.21
C THR A 58 -0.01 64.22 14.66
N SER A 59 0.92 63.33 14.33
CA SER A 59 2.35 63.42 14.66
C SER A 59 3.19 64.15 13.60
N LEU A 60 2.61 64.53 12.46
CA LEU A 60 3.29 65.05 11.28
C LEU A 60 2.95 66.51 11.03
N ASP A 61 3.95 67.27 10.46
CA ASP A 61 3.67 68.56 9.89
C ASP A 61 2.79 68.48 8.62
N SER A 62 2.22 69.56 8.17
CA SER A 62 1.25 69.61 7.08
C SER A 62 1.84 69.04 5.75
N ALA A 63 3.10 69.26 5.48
CA ALA A 63 3.75 68.80 4.24
C ALA A 63 4.02 67.30 4.26
N ALA A 64 4.55 66.80 5.38
CA ALA A 64 4.76 65.35 5.60
C ALA A 64 3.45 64.59 5.58
N ASN A 65 2.41 65.13 6.24
CA ASN A 65 1.08 64.51 6.22
C ASN A 65 0.50 64.46 4.81
N ALA A 66 0.66 65.50 4.00
CA ALA A 66 0.21 65.45 2.60
C ALA A 66 0.96 64.41 1.75
N GLN A 67 2.26 64.19 1.99
CA GLN A 67 3.05 63.16 1.33
C GLN A 67 2.60 61.74 1.71
N CYS A 68 2.44 61.50 3.02
CA CYS A 68 1.94 60.20 3.54
C CYS A 68 0.53 59.90 3.04
N ALA A 69 -0.36 60.89 3.01
CA ALA A 69 -1.70 60.72 2.45
C ALA A 69 -1.71 60.43 0.93
N ALA A 70 -0.76 61.01 0.17
CA ALA A 70 -0.59 60.75 -1.26
C ALA A 70 -0.13 59.31 -1.48
N LEU A 71 0.87 58.82 -0.71
CA LEU A 71 1.34 57.43 -0.76
C LEU A 71 0.25 56.42 -0.41
N SER A 72 -0.50 56.66 0.64
CA SER A 72 -1.64 55.83 1.05
C SER A 72 -2.72 55.72 -0.04
N ARG A 73 -2.99 56.82 -0.77
CA ARG A 73 -3.90 56.81 -1.94
C ARG A 73 -3.34 55.97 -3.09
N GLN A 74 -2.02 56.11 -3.36
CA GLN A 74 -1.34 55.37 -4.36
C GLN A 74 -1.37 53.89 -4.05
N ILE A 75 -1.07 53.48 -2.81
CA ILE A 75 -1.13 52.06 -2.36
C ILE A 75 -2.52 51.48 -2.56
N ARG A 76 -3.58 52.20 -2.16
CA ARG A 76 -4.96 51.76 -2.41
C ARG A 76 -5.30 51.60 -3.85
N SER A 77 -4.75 52.41 -4.74
CA SER A 77 -4.91 52.28 -6.22
C SER A 77 -4.19 51.05 -6.74
N LEU A 78 -2.96 50.78 -6.24
CA LEU A 78 -2.19 49.58 -6.62
C LEU A 78 -2.90 48.28 -6.17
N HIS A 79 -3.40 48.19 -4.93
CA HIS A 79 -4.20 47.06 -4.50
C HIS A 79 -5.36 46.75 -5.44
N LYS A 80 -6.12 47.79 -5.86
CA LYS A 80 -7.21 47.62 -6.82
C LYS A 80 -6.72 47.10 -8.18
N SER A 81 -5.58 47.58 -8.65
CA SER A 81 -5.01 47.15 -9.93
C SER A 81 -4.51 45.70 -9.85
N VAL A 82 -3.87 45.31 -8.73
CA VAL A 82 -3.48 43.93 -8.48
C VAL A 82 -4.70 43.02 -8.47
N ASP A 83 -5.73 43.37 -7.73
CA ASP A 83 -6.97 42.57 -7.66
C ASP A 83 -7.67 42.44 -9.02
N ALA A 84 -7.71 43.51 -9.82
CA ALA A 84 -8.27 43.47 -11.16
C ALA A 84 -7.49 42.54 -12.10
N LEU A 85 -6.16 42.65 -12.11
CA LEU A 85 -5.31 41.80 -12.92
C LEU A 85 -5.36 40.34 -12.46
N ALA A 86 -5.28 40.10 -11.16
CA ALA A 86 -5.36 38.76 -10.59
C ALA A 86 -6.70 38.07 -10.89
N SER A 87 -7.82 38.77 -10.74
CA SER A 87 -9.16 38.22 -10.99
C SER A 87 -9.38 37.84 -12.44
N THR A 88 -8.71 38.53 -13.38
CA THR A 88 -8.83 38.26 -14.81
C THR A 88 -7.84 37.23 -15.33
N GLN A 89 -6.64 37.14 -14.77
CA GLN A 89 -5.57 36.30 -15.29
C GLN A 89 -5.42 34.96 -14.52
N ALA A 90 -5.56 34.94 -13.19
CA ALA A 90 -5.45 33.72 -12.41
C ALA A 90 -6.32 32.57 -12.93
N PRO A 91 -7.60 32.78 -13.34
CA PRO A 91 -8.43 31.71 -13.89
C PRO A 91 -7.93 31.15 -15.23
N LYS A 92 -6.99 31.78 -15.90
CA LYS A 92 -6.42 31.30 -17.18
C LYS A 92 -5.23 30.38 -16.98
N VAL A 93 -4.55 30.50 -15.86
CA VAL A 93 -3.35 29.72 -15.54
C VAL A 93 -3.73 28.31 -15.14
N ILE A 94 -3.06 27.31 -15.72
CA ILE A 94 -3.19 25.91 -15.31
C ILE A 94 -2.08 25.60 -14.31
N VAL A 95 -2.47 25.19 -13.10
CA VAL A 95 -1.56 24.69 -12.08
C VAL A 95 -1.48 23.17 -12.23
N PRO A 96 -0.31 22.59 -12.55
CA PRO A 96 -0.16 21.15 -12.72
C PRO A 96 -0.22 20.45 -11.36
N VAL A 97 -0.86 19.26 -11.34
CA VAL A 97 -0.91 18.36 -10.18
C VAL A 97 -0.22 17.04 -10.51
N TYR A 98 -0.58 16.44 -11.63
CA TYR A 98 0.05 15.23 -12.14
C TYR A 98 0.53 15.48 -13.56
N TYR A 99 1.79 15.12 -13.80
CA TYR A 99 2.38 15.07 -15.13
C TYR A 99 3.18 13.77 -15.22
N LYS A 100 2.64 12.80 -15.96
CA LYS A 100 3.25 11.48 -16.13
C LYS A 100 3.23 11.13 -17.61
N GLU A 101 4.40 10.91 -18.15
CA GLU A 101 4.60 10.44 -19.52
C GLU A 101 4.92 8.95 -19.50
N GLN A 102 4.36 8.21 -20.45
CA GLN A 102 4.60 6.77 -20.62
C GLN A 102 4.37 5.97 -19.32
N GLU A 103 3.35 6.37 -18.52
CA GLU A 103 2.96 5.63 -17.32
C GLU A 103 2.37 4.28 -17.70
N LEU A 104 2.91 3.22 -17.12
CA LEU A 104 2.42 1.87 -17.34
C LEU A 104 1.16 1.60 -16.49
N LEU A 105 0.04 1.39 -17.16
CA LEU A 105 -1.22 1.03 -16.53
C LEU A 105 -1.45 -0.49 -16.67
N GLU A 106 -1.29 -1.22 -15.57
CA GLU A 106 -1.59 -2.67 -15.50
C GLU A 106 -2.90 -2.95 -14.77
N THR A 107 -3.20 -2.14 -13.77
CA THR A 107 -4.38 -2.24 -12.91
C THR A 107 -5.07 -0.89 -12.81
N THR A 108 -6.18 -0.83 -12.10
CA THR A 108 -6.86 0.43 -11.79
C THR A 108 -5.91 1.39 -11.08
N THR A 109 -5.73 2.57 -11.67
CA THR A 109 -4.89 3.64 -11.12
C THR A 109 -5.78 4.72 -10.53
N ASN A 110 -5.49 5.14 -9.30
CA ASN A 110 -6.21 6.16 -8.56
C ASN A 110 -5.31 7.38 -8.37
N LEU A 111 -5.78 8.56 -8.81
CA LEU A 111 -5.07 9.82 -8.70
C LEU A 111 -5.89 10.78 -7.82
N PRO A 112 -5.60 10.86 -6.51
CA PRO A 112 -6.33 11.76 -5.62
C PRO A 112 -5.80 13.19 -5.71
N VAL A 113 -6.68 14.18 -5.80
CA VAL A 113 -6.34 15.60 -5.84
C VAL A 113 -7.28 16.41 -4.94
N TYR A 114 -6.72 17.27 -4.08
CA TYR A 114 -7.52 18.21 -3.31
C TYR A 114 -7.83 19.46 -4.12
N LEU A 115 -9.12 19.79 -4.27
CA LEU A 115 -9.57 20.98 -4.96
C LEU A 115 -10.61 21.73 -4.13
N GLU A 116 -10.70 23.03 -4.36
CA GLU A 116 -11.63 23.92 -3.64
C GLU A 116 -12.76 24.38 -4.52
N LYS A 117 -13.84 24.81 -3.87
CA LYS A 117 -15.00 25.40 -4.55
C LYS A 117 -14.55 26.56 -5.46
N GLY A 118 -14.98 26.51 -6.71
CA GLY A 118 -14.64 27.49 -7.73
C GLY A 118 -13.46 27.10 -8.62
N ASP A 119 -12.68 26.10 -8.25
CA ASP A 119 -11.66 25.54 -9.13
C ASP A 119 -12.29 24.86 -10.35
N LYS A 120 -11.50 24.74 -11.41
CA LYS A 120 -11.83 23.95 -12.58
C LYS A 120 -10.74 22.93 -12.82
N MET A 121 -11.03 21.65 -12.55
CA MET A 121 -10.11 20.55 -12.84
C MET A 121 -9.91 20.46 -14.35
N MET A 122 -8.67 20.31 -14.78
CA MET A 122 -8.26 20.16 -16.17
C MET A 122 -7.68 18.77 -16.37
N LEU A 123 -8.13 18.06 -17.39
CA LEU A 123 -7.71 16.69 -17.71
C LEU A 123 -7.21 16.62 -19.14
N SER A 124 -6.06 16.01 -19.33
CA SER A 124 -5.55 15.58 -20.62
C SER A 124 -4.94 14.19 -20.43
N ILE A 125 -5.64 13.16 -20.90
CA ILE A 125 -5.22 11.76 -20.73
C ILE A 125 -5.24 11.11 -22.12
N GLU A 126 -4.11 10.57 -22.52
CA GLU A 126 -3.95 9.80 -23.75
C GLU A 126 -3.49 8.39 -23.42
N MET A 127 -4.13 7.38 -23.99
CA MET A 127 -3.91 5.97 -23.71
C MET A 127 -3.81 5.18 -25.01
N GLU A 128 -2.96 4.15 -25.03
CA GLU A 128 -2.78 3.30 -26.24
C GLU A 128 -4.05 2.48 -26.56
N LYS A 129 -4.76 2.05 -25.53
CA LYS A 129 -6.00 1.28 -25.64
C LYS A 129 -7.13 1.98 -24.90
N ALA A 130 -8.36 1.69 -25.30
CA ALA A 130 -9.53 2.23 -24.62
C ALA A 130 -9.55 1.86 -23.13
N ALA A 131 -9.86 2.85 -22.28
CA ALA A 131 -10.03 2.68 -20.85
C ALA A 131 -11.28 3.43 -20.36
N ASP A 132 -11.72 3.12 -19.17
CA ASP A 132 -12.74 3.89 -18.48
C ASP A 132 -12.07 4.84 -17.51
N VAL A 133 -12.48 6.11 -17.51
CA VAL A 133 -12.03 7.12 -16.54
C VAL A 133 -13.21 7.66 -15.78
N ARG A 134 -13.13 7.66 -14.46
CA ARG A 134 -14.21 8.10 -13.57
C ARG A 134 -13.67 9.11 -12.58
N ILE A 135 -14.43 10.13 -12.30
CA ILE A 135 -14.10 11.18 -11.34
C ILE A 135 -15.10 11.14 -10.21
N TYR A 136 -14.62 10.91 -8.99
CA TYR A 136 -15.43 10.85 -7.79
C TYR A 136 -15.05 11.97 -6.82
N ASN A 137 -16.01 12.38 -6.00
CA ASN A 137 -15.70 13.02 -4.73
C ASN A 137 -15.33 11.92 -3.73
N ALA A 138 -14.09 11.89 -3.27
CA ALA A 138 -13.58 10.80 -2.43
C ALA A 138 -14.22 10.74 -1.03
N ASN A 139 -14.76 11.86 -0.53
CA ASN A 139 -15.42 11.94 0.77
C ASN A 139 -16.84 11.36 0.75
N SER A 140 -17.58 11.61 -0.33
CA SER A 140 -18.99 11.18 -0.47
C SER A 140 -19.19 10.01 -1.42
N TYR A 141 -18.12 9.57 -2.09
CA TYR A 141 -18.12 8.54 -3.14
C TYR A 141 -19.05 8.84 -4.32
N LYS A 142 -19.48 10.10 -4.43
CA LYS A 142 -20.37 10.55 -5.52
C LYS A 142 -19.59 10.65 -6.82
N LEU A 143 -20.09 9.99 -7.87
CA LEU A 143 -19.56 10.13 -9.23
C LEU A 143 -19.90 11.52 -9.76
N LEU A 144 -18.87 12.27 -10.20
CA LEU A 144 -19.01 13.56 -10.83
C LEU A 144 -19.08 13.42 -12.35
N LYS A 145 -18.20 12.61 -12.92
CA LYS A 145 -18.10 12.43 -14.37
C LYS A 145 -17.50 11.06 -14.69
N SER A 146 -17.90 10.51 -15.85
CA SER A 146 -17.29 9.27 -16.35
C SER A 146 -17.09 9.35 -17.86
N TYR A 147 -16.03 8.67 -18.31
CA TYR A 147 -15.67 8.50 -19.71
C TYR A 147 -15.48 7.01 -19.93
N THR A 148 -16.29 6.40 -20.75
CA THR A 148 -16.25 4.95 -21.00
C THR A 148 -15.63 4.64 -22.34
N GLY A 149 -14.65 3.74 -22.35
CA GLY A 149 -14.05 3.22 -23.58
C GLY A 149 -13.32 4.29 -24.40
N ARG A 150 -12.60 5.22 -23.75
CA ARG A 150 -11.88 6.30 -24.43
C ARG A 150 -10.38 6.02 -24.48
N THR A 151 -9.74 6.40 -25.58
CA THR A 151 -8.27 6.44 -25.73
C THR A 151 -7.72 7.84 -25.49
N ARG A 152 -8.54 8.86 -25.63
CA ARG A 152 -8.16 10.26 -25.38
C ARG A 152 -9.27 11.01 -24.67
N ILE A 153 -8.89 11.76 -23.63
CA ILE A 153 -9.77 12.63 -22.86
C ILE A 153 -9.08 13.98 -22.73
N THR A 154 -9.71 15.04 -23.23
CA THR A 154 -9.33 16.43 -23.00
C THR A 154 -10.58 17.15 -22.53
N ASP A 155 -10.67 17.45 -21.25
CA ASP A 155 -11.89 17.99 -20.66
C ASP A 155 -11.60 18.79 -19.39
N SER A 156 -12.65 19.41 -18.86
CA SER A 156 -12.61 20.16 -17.62
C SER A 156 -13.86 19.95 -16.77
N VAL A 157 -13.68 19.93 -15.45
CA VAL A 157 -14.77 19.73 -14.49
C VAL A 157 -14.80 20.87 -13.48
N LYS A 158 -15.93 21.56 -13.35
CA LYS A 158 -16.14 22.59 -12.32
C LYS A 158 -16.27 21.95 -10.94
N ILE A 159 -15.60 22.50 -9.96
CA ILE A 159 -15.57 22.03 -8.58
C ILE A 159 -16.56 22.84 -7.74
N ALA A 160 -17.52 22.13 -7.16
CA ALA A 160 -18.60 22.74 -6.39
C ALA A 160 -18.31 22.80 -4.87
N PHE A 161 -17.42 21.96 -4.37
CA PHE A 161 -17.13 21.82 -2.94
C PHE A 161 -15.63 21.62 -2.71
N ASN A 162 -15.14 22.05 -1.53
CA ASN A 162 -13.81 21.74 -1.07
C ASN A 162 -13.75 20.24 -0.72
N ALA A 163 -12.99 19.45 -1.46
CA ALA A 163 -12.91 18.01 -1.24
C ALA A 163 -11.66 17.39 -1.92
N ILE A 164 -11.39 16.16 -1.57
CA ILE A 164 -10.51 15.31 -2.34
C ILE A 164 -11.32 14.71 -3.49
N TYR A 165 -10.83 14.87 -4.69
CA TYR A 165 -11.40 14.27 -5.91
C TYR A 165 -10.49 13.14 -6.37
N LEU A 166 -11.09 12.00 -6.70
CA LEU A 166 -10.39 10.82 -7.15
C LEU A 166 -10.61 10.64 -8.64
N ILE A 167 -9.55 10.69 -9.41
CA ILE A 167 -9.55 10.33 -10.83
C ILE A 167 -9.12 8.87 -10.90
N GLN A 168 -10.06 8.00 -11.23
CA GLN A 168 -9.85 6.56 -11.36
C GLN A 168 -9.73 6.21 -12.84
N ILE A 169 -8.61 5.58 -13.24
CA ILE A 169 -8.38 5.08 -14.60
C ILE A 169 -8.42 3.56 -14.54
N VAL A 170 -9.35 2.96 -15.27
CA VAL A 170 -9.58 1.50 -15.35
C VAL A 170 -9.15 1.02 -16.73
N PRO A 171 -7.91 0.52 -16.91
CA PRO A 171 -7.43 0.06 -18.20
C PRO A 171 -8.10 -1.26 -18.60
N LYS A 172 -8.28 -1.47 -19.91
CA LYS A 172 -8.74 -2.76 -20.47
C LYS A 172 -7.54 -3.65 -20.84
N GLY A 173 -6.59 -3.80 -19.93
CA GLY A 173 -5.35 -4.54 -20.09
C GLY A 173 -4.11 -3.64 -19.99
N ARG A 174 -2.94 -4.26 -19.97
CA ARG A 174 -1.64 -3.57 -19.87
C ARG A 174 -1.45 -2.62 -21.04
N GLN A 175 -1.10 -1.36 -20.75
CA GLN A 175 -0.90 -0.30 -21.72
C GLN A 175 -0.14 0.88 -21.13
N PHE A 176 0.41 1.74 -22.00
CA PHE A 176 0.98 3.02 -21.58
C PHE A 176 -0.02 4.17 -21.70
N ALA A 177 0.18 5.19 -20.89
CA ALA A 177 -0.63 6.40 -20.90
C ALA A 177 0.21 7.66 -20.62
N ASN A 178 -0.19 8.79 -21.24
CA ASN A 178 0.26 10.12 -20.89
C ASN A 178 -0.85 10.78 -20.07
N ILE A 179 -0.55 11.17 -18.85
CA ILE A 179 -1.53 11.68 -17.89
C ILE A 179 -1.11 13.08 -17.46
N GLN A 180 -1.95 14.06 -17.77
CA GLN A 180 -1.81 15.42 -17.30
C GLN A 180 -3.08 15.82 -16.57
N VAL A 181 -2.96 16.12 -15.29
CA VAL A 181 -4.03 16.64 -14.45
C VAL A 181 -3.57 17.93 -13.81
N GLY A 182 -4.36 18.96 -13.94
CA GLY A 182 -4.14 20.25 -13.33
C GLY A 182 -5.44 20.90 -12.93
N TYR A 183 -5.36 22.12 -12.47
CA TYR A 183 -6.55 22.93 -12.21
C TYR A 183 -6.33 24.40 -12.56
N ARG A 184 -7.43 25.09 -12.81
CA ARG A 184 -7.50 26.56 -12.86
C ARG A 184 -8.23 27.03 -11.62
N THR A 185 -7.78 28.15 -11.06
CA THR A 185 -8.38 28.71 -9.85
C THR A 185 -8.55 30.23 -9.98
N PRO A 186 -9.65 30.79 -9.47
CA PRO A 186 -9.76 32.23 -9.34
C PRO A 186 -8.91 32.80 -8.19
N ASN A 187 -8.41 31.95 -7.30
CA ASN A 187 -7.65 32.36 -6.13
C ASN A 187 -6.14 32.37 -6.45
N ILE A 188 -5.56 33.57 -6.56
CA ILE A 188 -4.14 33.76 -6.90
C ILE A 188 -3.20 33.04 -5.91
N SER A 189 -3.52 32.99 -4.61
CA SER A 189 -2.67 32.34 -3.60
C SER A 189 -2.53 30.84 -3.83
N ARG A 190 -3.43 30.21 -4.58
CA ARG A 190 -3.42 28.79 -4.93
C ARG A 190 -2.67 28.47 -6.23
N LEU A 191 -2.10 29.47 -6.89
CA LEU A 191 -1.22 29.22 -8.03
C LEU A 191 0.10 28.55 -7.64
N SER A 192 0.47 28.58 -6.35
CA SER A 192 1.63 27.85 -5.81
C SER A 192 1.42 26.33 -5.72
N GLY A 193 0.19 25.84 -5.86
CA GLY A 193 -0.14 24.43 -5.78
C GLY A 193 -1.38 24.14 -4.95
N THR A 194 -1.70 22.87 -4.85
CA THR A 194 -2.79 22.37 -3.99
C THR A 194 -2.22 21.63 -2.78
N LYS A 195 -3.06 21.40 -1.78
CA LYS A 195 -2.70 20.62 -0.60
C LYS A 195 -2.36 19.18 -1.01
N GLN A 196 -1.35 18.62 -0.37
CA GLN A 196 -0.96 17.23 -0.60
C GLN A 196 -2.02 16.28 -0.04
N VAL A 197 -2.26 15.20 -0.77
CA VAL A 197 -3.15 14.12 -0.33
C VAL A 197 -2.31 12.91 0.01
N SER A 198 -2.54 12.37 1.20
CA SER A 198 -1.95 11.08 1.63
C SER A 198 -3.00 9.98 1.52
N GLU A 199 -2.55 8.80 1.16
CA GLU A 199 -3.34 7.58 1.10
C GLU A 199 -2.95 6.65 2.25
N THR A 200 -3.94 6.13 2.94
CA THR A 200 -3.82 5.05 3.92
C THR A 200 -4.74 3.90 3.52
N LYS A 201 -4.54 2.74 4.12
CA LYS A 201 -5.37 1.55 3.86
C LYS A 201 -6.21 1.25 5.10
N GLU A 202 -7.50 0.99 4.89
CA GLU A 202 -8.41 0.51 5.93
C GLU A 202 -9.02 -0.82 5.53
N GLU A 203 -9.38 -1.64 6.53
CA GLU A 203 -10.16 -2.86 6.29
C GLU A 203 -11.52 -2.51 5.69
N ALA A 204 -11.96 -3.33 4.75
CA ALA A 204 -13.20 -3.13 4.02
C ALA A 204 -13.97 -4.44 3.90
N LYS A 205 -15.23 -4.36 3.49
CA LYS A 205 -16.05 -5.51 3.14
C LYS A 205 -16.07 -5.71 1.62
N LYS A 206 -16.31 -6.93 1.19
CA LYS A 206 -16.54 -7.20 -0.24
C LYS A 206 -17.73 -6.38 -0.74
N GLY A 207 -17.48 -5.56 -1.77
CA GLY A 207 -18.47 -4.67 -2.36
C GLY A 207 -18.46 -3.24 -1.84
N ASP A 208 -17.63 -2.89 -0.86
CA ASP A 208 -17.40 -1.50 -0.49
C ASP A 208 -16.76 -0.74 -1.65
N PHE A 209 -17.01 0.56 -1.70
CA PHE A 209 -16.45 1.43 -2.73
C PHE A 209 -14.91 1.41 -2.67
N LEU A 210 -14.27 1.22 -3.82
CA LEU A 210 -12.81 1.05 -3.98
C LEU A 210 -12.23 -0.16 -3.23
N ALA A 211 -13.05 -1.05 -2.68
CA ALA A 211 -12.53 -2.24 -2.04
C ALA A 211 -11.82 -3.14 -3.06
N TYR A 212 -10.63 -3.57 -2.70
CA TYR A 212 -9.85 -4.54 -3.45
C TYR A 212 -9.48 -5.72 -2.55
N SER A 213 -9.38 -6.90 -3.12
CA SER A 213 -9.01 -8.10 -2.37
C SER A 213 -7.51 -8.26 -2.34
N ILE A 214 -6.97 -8.46 -1.15
CA ILE A 214 -5.60 -8.94 -0.97
C ILE A 214 -5.69 -10.42 -0.60
N PRO A 215 -4.94 -11.31 -1.26
CA PRO A 215 -4.84 -12.70 -0.83
C PRO A 215 -4.31 -12.75 0.61
N GLY A 216 -5.07 -13.36 1.47
CA GLY A 216 -4.69 -13.59 2.86
C GLY A 216 -4.61 -15.08 3.14
N ILE A 217 -4.00 -15.46 4.25
CA ILE A 217 -3.93 -16.83 4.75
C ILE A 217 -4.40 -16.80 6.20
N LYS A 218 -5.42 -17.60 6.50
CA LYS A 218 -5.78 -17.92 7.87
C LYS A 218 -5.06 -19.20 8.26
N MET A 219 -4.30 -19.15 9.34
CA MET A 219 -3.66 -20.33 9.92
C MET A 219 -4.59 -20.97 10.94
N VAL A 220 -4.78 -22.29 10.83
CA VAL A 220 -5.63 -23.06 11.72
C VAL A 220 -4.83 -24.23 12.27
N ASN A 221 -4.68 -24.29 13.59
CA ASN A 221 -3.99 -25.39 14.25
C ASN A 221 -4.71 -26.72 13.96
N ILE A 222 -3.94 -27.73 13.63
CA ILE A 222 -4.45 -29.09 13.41
C ILE A 222 -4.45 -29.88 14.72
N PHE A 223 -3.45 -29.65 15.54
CA PHE A 223 -3.34 -30.26 16.85
C PHE A 223 -3.43 -29.18 17.93
N GLU A 224 -4.17 -29.44 18.99
CA GLU A 224 -4.20 -28.55 20.18
C GLU A 224 -2.86 -28.54 20.89
N GLU A 225 -2.20 -29.68 20.92
CA GLU A 225 -0.85 -29.88 21.46
C GLU A 225 0.02 -30.66 20.47
N PRO A 226 1.36 -30.51 20.51
CA PRO A 226 2.26 -31.31 19.68
C PRO A 226 2.04 -32.79 19.82
N ARG A 227 1.97 -33.53 18.74
CA ARG A 227 1.90 -34.98 18.75
C ARG A 227 3.27 -35.54 19.09
N LYS A 228 3.36 -36.22 20.25
CA LYS A 228 4.59 -36.82 20.78
C LYS A 228 4.50 -38.33 20.70
N PHE A 229 5.53 -38.94 20.12
CA PHE A 229 5.62 -40.40 20.04
C PHE A 229 7.07 -40.88 19.95
N THR A 230 7.31 -42.13 20.35
CA THR A 230 8.62 -42.75 20.30
C THR A 230 8.67 -43.79 19.22
N LEU A 231 9.61 -43.67 18.32
CA LEU A 231 9.95 -44.72 17.34
C LEU A 231 11.14 -45.51 17.91
N ARG A 232 10.91 -46.74 18.27
CA ARG A 232 11.95 -47.61 18.80
C ARG A 232 12.93 -48.06 17.75
N GLY A 233 14.18 -48.37 18.16
CA GLY A 233 15.10 -49.06 17.29
C GLY A 233 14.54 -50.46 16.97
N GLN A 234 14.82 -50.97 15.78
CA GLN A 234 14.18 -52.20 15.28
C GLN A 234 14.35 -53.42 16.24
N ILE A 235 15.52 -53.58 16.85
CA ILE A 235 15.77 -54.65 17.83
C ILE A 235 14.85 -54.47 19.06
N LYS A 236 14.74 -53.27 19.59
CA LYS A 236 13.88 -53.00 20.76
C LYS A 236 12.40 -53.11 20.42
N ALA A 237 11.99 -52.77 19.22
CA ALA A 237 10.62 -52.88 18.75
C ALA A 237 10.15 -54.35 18.62
N ALA A 238 11.09 -55.28 18.37
CA ALA A 238 10.77 -56.71 18.35
C ALA A 238 10.31 -57.24 19.72
N PHE A 239 10.63 -56.59 20.83
CA PHE A 239 10.24 -56.94 22.17
C PHE A 239 9.05 -56.13 22.69
N SER A 240 9.00 -54.86 22.34
CA SER A 240 7.85 -54.00 22.71
C SER A 240 7.86 -52.69 21.94
N GLY A 241 6.69 -52.11 21.68
CA GLY A 241 6.49 -50.85 20.96
C GLY A 241 6.64 -50.99 19.43
N SER A 242 6.86 -49.92 18.72
CA SER A 242 6.91 -49.91 17.27
C SER A 242 8.07 -49.05 16.75
N TYR A 243 8.66 -49.45 15.63
CA TYR A 243 9.59 -48.65 14.85
C TYR A 243 8.90 -47.84 13.72
N ARG A 244 7.56 -47.99 13.63
CA ARG A 244 6.68 -47.26 12.71
C ARG A 244 5.55 -46.56 13.46
N ALA A 245 5.15 -45.41 12.96
CA ALA A 245 3.97 -44.71 13.45
C ALA A 245 3.21 -44.05 12.30
N ILE A 246 1.89 -43.91 12.46
CA ILE A 246 1.04 -43.10 11.55
C ILE A 246 0.40 -41.98 12.35
N VAL A 247 0.47 -40.78 11.81
CA VAL A 247 -0.31 -39.63 12.30
C VAL A 247 -1.28 -39.20 11.21
N ALA A 248 -2.59 -39.28 11.52
CA ALA A 248 -3.63 -38.77 10.62
C ALA A 248 -3.85 -37.28 10.85
N ILE A 249 -3.77 -36.52 9.80
CA ILE A 249 -4.02 -35.09 9.76
C ILE A 249 -5.40 -34.84 9.17
N GLN A 250 -6.33 -34.34 9.96
CA GLN A 250 -7.64 -33.90 9.47
C GLN A 250 -7.46 -32.53 8.80
N VAL A 251 -7.76 -32.48 7.50
CA VAL A 251 -7.57 -31.27 6.68
C VAL A 251 -8.82 -30.38 6.85
N PRO A 252 -8.69 -29.16 7.40
CA PRO A 252 -9.80 -28.22 7.47
C PRO A 252 -10.38 -27.88 6.11
N GLN A 253 -11.68 -27.61 6.07
CA GLN A 253 -12.35 -27.22 4.83
C GLN A 253 -11.71 -25.95 4.22
N GLY A 254 -11.40 -26.00 2.94
CA GLY A 254 -10.80 -24.90 2.21
C GLY A 254 -9.29 -24.74 2.41
N ALA A 255 -8.64 -25.59 3.22
CA ALA A 255 -7.18 -25.54 3.36
C ALA A 255 -6.49 -25.88 2.04
N SER A 256 -5.53 -25.03 1.63
CA SER A 256 -4.69 -25.29 0.48
C SER A 256 -3.49 -26.16 0.82
N ASP A 257 -2.96 -25.98 2.01
CA ASP A 257 -1.72 -26.59 2.46
C ASP A 257 -1.77 -26.96 3.94
N ILE A 258 -0.99 -27.98 4.26
CA ILE A 258 -0.60 -28.32 5.62
C ILE A 258 0.85 -27.93 5.81
N LEU A 259 1.12 -27.12 6.83
CA LEU A 259 2.46 -26.74 7.24
C LEU A 259 2.78 -27.51 8.51
N TYR A 260 3.96 -28.07 8.61
CA TYR A 260 4.36 -28.83 9.77
C TYR A 260 5.76 -28.50 10.26
N SER A 261 5.96 -28.67 11.54
CA SER A 261 7.27 -28.69 12.18
C SER A 261 7.50 -30.08 12.78
N LEU A 262 8.57 -30.71 12.35
CA LEU A 262 9.01 -32.01 12.81
C LEU A 262 10.29 -31.84 13.60
N ARG A 263 10.25 -32.16 14.89
CA ARG A 263 11.43 -32.22 15.73
C ARG A 263 11.73 -33.66 16.09
N ILE A 264 12.98 -34.04 15.99
CA ILE A 264 13.48 -35.39 16.25
C ILE A 264 14.65 -35.27 17.20
N SER A 265 14.65 -36.08 18.26
CA SER A 265 15.72 -36.13 19.26
C SER A 265 16.04 -37.58 19.62
N THR A 266 17.28 -37.82 19.96
CA THR A 266 17.72 -39.07 20.57
C THR A 266 17.49 -39.11 22.09
N ASN A 267 17.21 -37.97 22.70
CA ASN A 267 16.92 -37.80 24.12
C ASN A 267 15.46 -37.39 24.39
N GLU A 268 14.78 -38.13 25.27
CA GLU A 268 13.39 -37.88 25.67
C GLU A 268 13.21 -36.54 26.41
N GLU A 269 14.23 -36.09 27.14
CA GLU A 269 14.14 -34.94 28.02
C GLU A 269 14.27 -33.59 27.29
N ASN A 270 14.55 -33.60 25.99
CA ASN A 270 14.73 -32.38 25.20
C ASN A 270 13.42 -31.67 24.87
N LYS A 271 12.73 -31.12 25.89
CA LYS A 271 11.37 -30.60 25.84
C LYS A 271 11.24 -29.08 25.62
N SER A 272 12.33 -28.33 25.50
CA SER A 272 12.37 -26.88 25.75
C SER A 272 11.68 -25.98 24.70
N THR A 273 11.18 -26.51 23.58
CA THR A 273 10.65 -25.69 22.46
C THR A 273 9.29 -26.18 21.95
N ASP A 274 8.53 -26.92 22.78
CA ASP A 274 7.27 -27.51 22.35
C ASP A 274 6.12 -26.49 22.30
N GLY A 275 5.30 -26.58 21.28
CA GLY A 275 4.02 -25.89 21.20
C GLY A 275 4.07 -24.45 20.66
N LYS A 276 5.20 -24.01 20.09
CA LYS A 276 5.37 -22.64 19.61
C LYS A 276 5.23 -22.46 18.10
N PHE A 277 5.34 -23.52 17.31
CA PHE A 277 5.40 -23.43 15.86
C PHE A 277 4.22 -22.63 15.27
N CYS A 278 3.00 -22.94 15.71
CA CYS A 278 1.83 -22.23 15.22
C CYS A 278 1.82 -20.75 15.61
N GLN A 279 2.23 -20.43 16.83
CA GLN A 279 2.33 -19.05 17.32
C GLN A 279 3.43 -18.26 16.59
N ASP A 280 4.58 -18.88 16.37
CA ASP A 280 5.70 -18.28 15.67
C ASP A 280 5.36 -18.02 14.19
N MET A 281 4.68 -18.95 13.53
CA MET A 281 4.18 -18.81 12.17
C MET A 281 3.15 -17.67 12.05
N GLU A 282 2.19 -17.56 12.98
CA GLU A 282 1.24 -16.45 13.00
C GLU A 282 1.94 -15.09 13.23
N THR A 283 2.91 -15.07 14.14
CA THR A 283 3.67 -13.84 14.44
C THR A 283 4.48 -13.39 13.24
N SER A 284 5.18 -14.31 12.58
CA SER A 284 5.92 -14.04 11.35
C SER A 284 5.00 -13.58 10.22
N TYR A 285 3.83 -14.20 10.07
CA TYR A 285 2.83 -13.78 9.08
C TYR A 285 2.32 -12.36 9.35
N ARG A 286 1.96 -12.04 10.59
CA ARG A 286 1.53 -10.67 10.97
C ARG A 286 2.62 -9.64 10.70
N ARG A 287 3.88 -9.95 11.00
CA ARG A 287 5.03 -9.06 10.73
C ARG A 287 5.20 -8.79 9.24
N ILE A 288 5.17 -9.82 8.40
CA ILE A 288 5.28 -9.69 6.94
C ILE A 288 4.12 -8.84 6.39
N LYS A 289 2.90 -9.03 6.90
CA LYS A 289 1.73 -8.26 6.51
C LYS A 289 1.87 -6.76 6.84
N VAL A 290 2.39 -6.43 8.03
CA VAL A 290 2.58 -5.04 8.50
C VAL A 290 3.68 -4.33 7.70
N LEU A 291 4.77 -5.02 7.38
CA LEU A 291 5.88 -4.44 6.62
C LEU A 291 5.53 -4.16 5.15
N GLY A 292 4.34 -4.57 4.69
CA GLY A 292 3.90 -4.31 3.32
C GLY A 292 4.78 -4.96 2.25
N LEU A 293 5.57 -5.96 2.63
CA LEU A 293 6.33 -6.75 1.67
C LEU A 293 5.35 -7.34 0.65
N PRO A 294 5.67 -7.28 -0.65
CA PRO A 294 4.72 -7.65 -1.68
C PRO A 294 4.33 -9.13 -1.55
N ILE A 295 3.18 -9.37 -0.93
CA ILE A 295 2.49 -10.66 -0.97
C ILE A 295 2.14 -11.00 -2.43
N TYR A 296 2.38 -10.05 -3.33
CA TYR A 296 1.91 -10.00 -4.72
C TYR A 296 2.78 -10.74 -5.74
N GLU A 297 4.03 -11.09 -5.45
CA GLU A 297 4.92 -11.61 -6.49
C GLU A 297 4.86 -13.11 -6.74
N SER A 298 4.04 -13.87 -6.05
CA SER A 298 3.81 -15.23 -6.49
C SER A 298 2.32 -15.51 -6.71
N HIS A 299 1.93 -15.68 -7.94
CA HIS A 299 0.62 -16.17 -8.37
C HIS A 299 0.18 -17.50 -7.73
N ARG A 300 0.87 -18.00 -6.69
CA ARG A 300 0.61 -19.28 -6.04
C ARG A 300 0.73 -19.31 -4.52
N GLY A 301 0.94 -18.21 -3.81
CA GLY A 301 1.10 -18.22 -2.33
C GLY A 301 2.32 -19.02 -1.80
N SER A 302 3.08 -19.68 -2.68
CA SER A 302 4.19 -20.55 -2.30
C SER A 302 5.41 -19.82 -1.76
N GLY A 303 5.67 -18.59 -2.21
CA GLY A 303 6.79 -17.78 -1.75
C GLY A 303 6.63 -17.33 -0.30
N LEU A 304 5.45 -16.83 0.08
CA LEU A 304 5.16 -16.41 1.45
C LEU A 304 5.29 -17.60 2.42
N ILE A 305 4.72 -18.74 2.08
CA ILE A 305 4.79 -19.95 2.90
C ILE A 305 6.26 -20.42 3.04
N ALA A 306 7.05 -20.39 1.96
CA ALA A 306 8.46 -20.77 2.01
C ALA A 306 9.28 -19.82 2.93
N THR A 307 9.01 -18.51 2.87
CA THR A 307 9.65 -17.53 3.75
C THR A 307 9.30 -17.80 5.21
N LEU A 308 8.02 -18.00 5.51
CA LEU A 308 7.55 -18.29 6.87
C LEU A 308 8.19 -19.57 7.44
N LEU A 309 8.26 -20.64 6.64
CA LEU A 309 8.89 -21.89 7.06
C LEU A 309 10.41 -21.74 7.25
N GLY A 310 11.06 -20.93 6.41
CA GLY A 310 12.50 -20.67 6.50
C GLY A 310 12.90 -19.91 7.76
N GLU A 311 12.04 -19.01 8.28
CA GLU A 311 12.30 -18.24 9.50
C GLU A 311 12.15 -19.07 10.80
N ASN A 312 11.41 -20.19 10.76
CA ASN A 312 11.04 -20.96 11.95
C ASN A 312 11.63 -22.39 11.96
N VAL A 313 12.84 -22.55 11.48
CA VAL A 313 13.49 -23.88 11.40
C VAL A 313 13.84 -24.41 12.78
N PRO A 314 13.44 -25.65 13.14
CA PRO A 314 13.78 -26.24 14.42
C PRO A 314 15.26 -26.62 14.52
N VAL A 315 15.76 -26.68 15.75
CA VAL A 315 17.11 -27.14 16.01
C VAL A 315 17.30 -28.59 15.58
N ARG A 316 18.39 -28.90 14.90
CA ARG A 316 18.73 -30.24 14.41
C ARG A 316 19.74 -30.91 15.32
N GLU A 317 19.55 -32.21 15.54
CA GLU A 317 20.55 -33.09 16.16
C GLU A 317 21.12 -34.00 15.06
N GLU A 318 22.46 -34.05 14.91
CA GLU A 318 23.09 -34.78 13.80
C GLU A 318 22.74 -36.26 13.75
N ASP A 319 22.59 -36.90 14.93
CA ASP A 319 22.29 -38.32 15.08
C ASP A 319 20.81 -38.65 15.11
N ALA A 320 19.92 -37.65 15.03
CA ALA A 320 18.49 -37.87 15.10
C ALA A 320 17.85 -37.73 13.72
N TYR A 321 17.50 -38.85 13.10
CA TYR A 321 16.85 -38.89 11.79
C TYR A 321 15.86 -40.05 11.69
N ILE A 322 14.83 -39.85 10.84
CA ILE A 322 13.80 -40.86 10.52
C ILE A 322 13.42 -40.73 9.03
N ASN A 323 12.70 -41.71 8.52
CA ASN A 323 12.01 -41.57 7.22
C ASN A 323 10.58 -41.13 7.45
N MET A 324 10.10 -40.19 6.65
CA MET A 324 8.73 -39.70 6.67
C MET A 324 8.07 -39.96 5.30
N TYR A 325 6.91 -40.59 5.31
CA TYR A 325 6.13 -40.95 4.13
C TYR A 325 4.77 -40.25 4.18
N VAL A 326 4.33 -39.71 3.04
CA VAL A 326 3.04 -39.03 2.93
C VAL A 326 2.06 -39.91 2.14
N PHE A 327 0.95 -40.27 2.77
CA PHE A 327 -0.12 -41.03 2.15
C PHE A 327 -1.42 -40.20 2.09
N TYR A 328 -2.08 -40.28 0.93
CA TYR A 328 -3.43 -39.73 0.75
C TYR A 328 -4.52 -40.80 0.83
N ASN A 329 -4.13 -42.07 1.07
CA ASN A 329 -5.03 -43.22 1.14
C ASN A 329 -4.87 -43.94 2.47
N ALA A 330 -5.99 -44.09 3.21
CA ALA A 330 -6.02 -44.72 4.49
C ALA A 330 -5.58 -46.22 4.47
N ALA A 331 -5.92 -46.95 3.41
CA ALA A 331 -5.55 -48.37 3.30
C ALA A 331 -4.03 -48.53 3.08
N GLN A 332 -3.39 -47.64 2.36
CA GLN A 332 -1.93 -47.63 2.19
C GLN A 332 -1.22 -47.28 3.50
N ALA A 333 -1.71 -46.26 4.20
CA ALA A 333 -1.22 -45.88 5.53
C ALA A 333 -1.34 -47.02 6.53
N LYS A 334 -2.48 -47.73 6.53
CA LYS A 334 -2.70 -48.91 7.39
C LYS A 334 -1.71 -50.04 7.05
N LYS A 335 -1.53 -50.41 5.79
CA LYS A 335 -0.53 -51.39 5.36
C LYS A 335 0.87 -51.01 5.83
N PHE A 336 1.26 -49.73 5.74
CA PHE A 336 2.52 -49.24 6.27
C PHE A 336 2.65 -49.49 7.76
N GLN A 337 1.62 -49.15 8.53
CA GLN A 337 1.60 -49.37 9.96
C GLN A 337 1.72 -50.86 10.34
N ASP A 338 1.09 -51.72 9.55
CA ASP A 338 1.08 -53.18 9.76
C ASP A 338 2.39 -53.84 9.27
N GLY A 339 3.39 -53.07 8.84
CA GLY A 339 4.71 -53.60 8.56
C GLY A 339 4.93 -53.99 7.08
N ALA A 340 4.04 -53.66 6.16
CA ALA A 340 4.23 -53.93 4.74
C ALA A 340 5.52 -53.28 4.19
N ASP A 341 6.09 -53.95 3.18
CA ASP A 341 7.27 -53.47 2.48
C ASP A 341 6.93 -52.12 1.81
N ILE A 342 7.72 -51.08 2.10
CA ILE A 342 7.50 -49.72 1.62
C ILE A 342 7.57 -49.64 0.09
N THR A 343 8.39 -50.45 -0.56
CA THR A 343 8.52 -50.47 -2.01
C THR A 343 7.24 -50.91 -2.73
N LYS A 344 6.31 -51.54 -2.00
CA LYS A 344 5.03 -52.02 -2.50
C LYS A 344 3.87 -51.10 -2.15
N LEU A 345 4.16 -49.99 -1.46
CA LEU A 345 3.16 -49.01 -1.02
C LEU A 345 3.11 -47.83 -1.95
N ASN A 346 1.90 -47.32 -2.18
CA ASN A 346 1.70 -46.10 -2.92
C ASN A 346 1.70 -44.90 -1.94
N TYR A 347 2.82 -44.18 -1.89
CA TYR A 347 2.98 -42.94 -1.13
C TYR A 347 3.39 -41.80 -2.05
N ASN A 348 3.23 -40.57 -1.60
CA ASN A 348 3.64 -39.41 -2.39
C ASN A 348 5.15 -39.15 -2.23
N VAL A 349 5.91 -39.36 -3.31
CA VAL A 349 7.38 -39.22 -3.32
C VAL A 349 7.81 -37.78 -3.14
N ASP A 350 7.10 -36.80 -3.72
CA ASP A 350 7.48 -35.40 -3.71
C ASP A 350 7.47 -34.76 -2.30
N TYR A 351 6.63 -35.30 -1.41
CA TYR A 351 6.47 -34.80 -0.03
C TYR A 351 6.97 -35.79 1.02
N SER A 352 7.50 -36.93 0.62
CA SER A 352 8.15 -37.89 1.50
C SER A 352 9.63 -37.66 1.55
N THR A 353 10.25 -37.92 2.69
CA THR A 353 11.69 -37.66 2.90
C THR A 353 12.36 -38.83 3.61
N MET A 354 13.55 -39.20 3.16
CA MET A 354 14.38 -40.25 3.75
C MET A 354 15.52 -39.63 4.55
N GLY A 355 15.85 -40.21 5.69
CA GLY A 355 16.92 -39.71 6.55
C GLY A 355 16.65 -38.28 7.07
N THR A 356 15.37 -37.94 7.26
CA THR A 356 14.95 -36.60 7.67
C THR A 356 15.37 -36.33 9.10
N GLN A 357 16.10 -35.24 9.29
CA GLN A 357 16.33 -34.59 10.58
C GLN A 357 15.18 -33.63 10.93
N SER A 358 15.25 -32.97 12.10
CA SER A 358 14.30 -31.92 12.48
C SER A 358 14.15 -30.88 11.35
N CYS A 359 12.93 -30.63 10.90
CA CYS A 359 12.66 -29.75 9.77
C CYS A 359 11.23 -29.19 9.81
N ASN A 360 11.03 -28.14 9.05
CA ASN A 360 9.70 -27.66 8.67
C ASN A 360 9.38 -28.08 7.25
N GLY A 361 8.12 -28.30 6.96
CA GLY A 361 7.70 -28.66 5.62
C GLY A 361 6.28 -28.25 5.29
N ARG A 362 5.96 -28.46 4.00
CA ARG A 362 4.66 -28.13 3.42
C ARG A 362 4.15 -29.34 2.63
N ILE A 363 2.87 -29.66 2.81
CA ILE A 363 2.15 -30.69 2.08
C ILE A 363 0.88 -30.08 1.50
N PRO A 364 0.72 -29.96 0.17
CA PRO A 364 -0.53 -29.51 -0.44
C PRO A 364 -1.68 -30.45 -0.09
N SER A 365 -2.82 -29.87 0.28
CA SER A 365 -4.01 -30.65 0.67
C SER A 365 -4.61 -31.42 -0.51
N LYS A 366 -4.49 -30.88 -1.72
CA LYS A 366 -5.05 -31.45 -2.97
C LYS A 366 -6.54 -31.83 -2.86
N GLY A 367 -7.27 -31.21 -1.91
CA GLY A 367 -8.69 -31.48 -1.66
C GLY A 367 -8.97 -32.75 -0.83
N TYR A 368 -7.95 -33.42 -0.34
CA TYR A 368 -8.13 -34.57 0.56
C TYR A 368 -8.62 -34.11 1.94
N LYS A 369 -9.55 -34.88 2.51
CA LYS A 369 -10.06 -34.62 3.88
C LYS A 369 -9.11 -35.07 4.97
N THR A 370 -8.26 -36.06 4.68
CA THR A 370 -7.28 -36.61 5.61
C THR A 370 -5.99 -36.91 4.87
N ILE A 371 -4.88 -36.52 5.47
CA ILE A 371 -3.52 -36.85 5.01
C ILE A 371 -2.88 -37.69 6.13
N TYR A 372 -2.15 -38.72 5.75
CA TYR A 372 -1.50 -39.61 6.71
C TYR A 372 0.02 -39.46 6.60
N LEU A 373 0.68 -39.15 7.72
CA LEU A 373 2.14 -39.10 7.83
C LEU A 373 2.60 -40.43 8.46
N GLY A 374 3.35 -41.20 7.70
CA GLY A 374 4.00 -42.41 8.17
C GLY A 374 5.45 -42.12 8.56
N PHE A 375 5.85 -42.55 9.73
CA PHE A 375 7.19 -42.35 10.26
C PHE A 375 7.85 -43.72 10.47
N LEU A 376 9.11 -43.86 10.05
CA LEU A 376 9.88 -45.07 10.13
C LEU A 376 11.27 -44.77 10.72
N ASN A 377 11.62 -45.50 11.80
CA ASN A 377 12.97 -45.51 12.33
C ASN A 377 13.72 -46.74 11.80
N GLU A 378 14.69 -46.56 10.93
CA GLU A 378 15.52 -47.64 10.38
C GLU A 378 16.71 -48.00 11.28
N ARG A 379 16.93 -47.26 12.36
CA ARG A 379 18.06 -47.53 13.29
C ARG A 379 17.83 -48.83 14.05
N MET A 380 18.82 -49.62 14.15
CA MET A 380 18.72 -50.93 14.80
C MET A 380 18.56 -50.84 16.34
N ARG A 381 19.33 -49.96 16.99
CA ARG A 381 19.48 -49.93 18.44
C ARG A 381 18.89 -48.71 19.14
N TYR A 382 18.79 -47.57 18.43
CA TYR A 382 18.48 -46.29 19.05
C TYR A 382 17.04 -45.91 18.82
N ASN A 383 16.42 -45.37 19.84
CA ASN A 383 15.09 -44.77 19.75
C ASN A 383 15.20 -43.36 19.17
N ASN A 384 14.17 -42.93 18.47
CA ASN A 384 13.95 -41.52 18.14
C ASN A 384 12.65 -41.05 18.82
N TYR A 385 12.74 -39.90 19.47
CA TYR A 385 11.62 -39.17 20.05
C TYR A 385 11.18 -38.12 19.05
N VAL A 386 9.90 -38.11 18.74
CA VAL A 386 9.35 -37.28 17.67
C VAL A 386 8.28 -36.36 18.23
N TRP A 387 8.38 -35.08 17.90
CA TRP A 387 7.35 -34.06 18.14
C TRP A 387 6.92 -33.50 16.80
N LEU A 388 5.62 -33.58 16.55
CA LEU A 388 5.00 -33.07 15.35
C LEU A 388 3.98 -32.00 15.70
N GLU A 389 4.20 -30.80 15.21
CA GLU A 389 3.23 -29.73 15.16
C GLU A 389 2.75 -29.54 13.72
N ALA A 390 1.48 -29.20 13.54
CA ALA A 390 0.93 -28.93 12.23
C ALA A 390 -0.17 -27.88 12.27
N LEU A 391 -0.19 -27.04 11.26
CA LEU A 391 -1.26 -26.08 11.00
C LEU A 391 -1.69 -26.16 9.53
N SER A 392 -2.90 -25.72 9.25
CA SER A 392 -3.36 -25.57 7.88
C SER A 392 -3.35 -24.12 7.45
N ALA A 393 -2.96 -23.89 6.20
CA ALA A 393 -3.10 -22.60 5.51
C ALA A 393 -4.44 -22.60 4.75
N VAL A 394 -5.36 -21.78 5.19
CA VAL A 394 -6.66 -21.59 4.54
C VAL A 394 -6.63 -20.26 3.81
N PRO A 395 -6.69 -20.22 2.47
CA PRO A 395 -6.73 -18.97 1.72
C PRO A 395 -7.97 -18.14 2.13
N THR A 396 -7.73 -16.87 2.41
CA THR A 396 -8.78 -15.90 2.69
C THR A 396 -8.66 -14.72 1.74
N GLY A 397 -9.79 -14.13 1.38
CA GLY A 397 -9.82 -12.83 0.73
C GLY A 397 -10.01 -11.76 1.81
N GLU A 398 -8.99 -11.00 2.10
CA GLU A 398 -9.12 -9.80 2.92
C GLU A 398 -9.38 -8.61 1.99
N TYR A 399 -10.33 -7.77 2.36
CA TYR A 399 -10.67 -6.60 1.58
C TYR A 399 -10.15 -5.35 2.26
N PHE A 400 -9.52 -4.49 1.48
CA PHE A 400 -9.04 -3.18 1.90
C PHE A 400 -9.58 -2.12 0.97
N LYS A 401 -9.68 -0.89 1.46
CA LYS A 401 -9.98 0.28 0.66
C LYS A 401 -8.98 1.40 0.94
N PRO A 402 -8.64 2.22 -0.05
CA PRO A 402 -7.84 3.41 0.19
C PRO A 402 -8.68 4.47 0.91
N VAL A 403 -8.07 5.15 1.86
CA VAL A 403 -8.60 6.33 2.54
C VAL A 403 -7.68 7.49 2.28
N PHE A 404 -8.24 8.58 1.80
CA PHE A 404 -7.50 9.77 1.40
C PHE A 404 -7.69 10.88 2.43
N THR A 405 -6.59 11.49 2.88
CA THR A 405 -6.57 12.60 3.82
C THR A 405 -5.72 13.75 3.29
N VAL A 406 -6.10 14.98 3.63
CA VAL A 406 -5.33 16.20 3.30
C VAL A 406 -4.28 16.41 4.39
N LYS A 407 -3.03 16.62 3.97
CA LYS A 407 -1.93 17.06 4.83
C LYS A 407 -1.84 18.56 4.91
#